data_a665802d68556e34d7c11964cc920ae9
#
_entry.id   a665802d68556e34d7c11964cc920ae9
#
_cell.length_a   1.000
_cell.length_b   1.000
_cell.length_c   1.000
_cell.angle_alpha   90.00
_cell.angle_beta   90.00
_cell.angle_gamma   90.00
#
_symmetry.space_group_name_H-M   'P 1'
#
loop_
_entity.id
_entity.type
_entity.pdbx_description
1 polymer ?
#
loop_
_entity_poly.entity_id
_entity_poly.type
_entity_poly.pdbx_seq_one_letter_code
_entity_poly.pdbx_strand_id
1 'polypeptide(L)'
;MKRISLVVVLLMSIQMVAQSKPKVRTITGFVRLGQNTYEKQIADALIVLRMAKSEFETAGYQVQTLRLTTQPLSELVVGMSNEQALAFLARLDQLSVKEGFLPNVGPAMIQDADDPATMHLLELVLSTLPDIQASTIIADEGGIHWKTIHRTSELVKYVAEHSPRSQGTFKFTATAMLKPLSPFFPGSYHTGPGRQFAIGFEGANVVADIFTKDRRNAEAATADLTAALTTHAKVADNIGNKVAQETGWSYAGVDPTPAPLGDVSIAAAIEDFTGAKFGSSGTLTAARIITAAVKAVPVKQIGYSGLMVPVMEDKLMAQRWAESTYNIDSLLAYSAVCGTGLDTIPLPGNVSIEQMDRIYGDVASLATKWNKPLSARLQPIPNKKPGDQTDFQDPYLFNTTIHPLP
;
A
#
# COMPACT_ATOMS: atom_id res chain seq x y z
N MET A 1 22.74 -26.66 -68.43
CA MET A 1 22.38 -27.04 -67.08
C MET A 1 22.44 -25.77 -66.20
N LYS A 2 21.29 -25.16 -65.92
CA LYS A 2 21.19 -23.96 -65.03
C LYS A 2 20.98 -24.43 -63.59
N ARG A 3 21.89 -24.09 -62.74
CA ARG A 3 21.73 -24.33 -61.29
C ARG A 3 20.86 -23.22 -60.66
N ILE A 4 19.69 -23.61 -60.18
CA ILE A 4 18.79 -22.75 -59.43
C ILE A 4 19.26 -22.84 -57.93
N SER A 5 19.81 -21.74 -57.41
CA SER A 5 20.14 -21.63 -55.97
C SER A 5 18.87 -21.24 -55.25
N LEU A 6 18.35 -22.13 -54.41
CA LEU A 6 17.24 -21.91 -53.50
C LEU A 6 17.75 -21.16 -52.27
N VAL A 7 17.42 -19.87 -52.18
CA VAL A 7 17.66 -19.07 -50.96
C VAL A 7 16.51 -19.33 -49.99
N VAL A 8 16.76 -20.11 -48.95
CA VAL A 8 15.81 -20.29 -47.84
C VAL A 8 15.98 -19.09 -46.90
N VAL A 9 15.03 -18.16 -46.94
CA VAL A 9 14.92 -17.07 -45.95
C VAL A 9 14.24 -17.64 -44.72
N LEU A 10 15.03 -17.87 -43.68
CA LEU A 10 14.54 -18.26 -42.33
C LEU A 10 13.90 -17.02 -41.70
N LEU A 11 12.59 -16.89 -41.81
CA LEU A 11 11.81 -15.91 -41.03
C LEU A 11 11.81 -16.38 -39.55
N MET A 12 12.73 -15.89 -38.75
CA MET A 12 12.60 -15.94 -37.31
C MET A 12 11.41 -15.05 -36.91
N SER A 13 10.25 -15.66 -36.69
CA SER A 13 9.14 -15.01 -35.99
C SER A 13 9.59 -14.77 -34.55
N ILE A 14 10.04 -13.56 -34.24
CA ILE A 14 10.16 -13.08 -32.86
C ILE A 14 8.73 -13.04 -32.33
N GLN A 15 8.33 -14.09 -31.64
CA GLN A 15 7.15 -14.03 -30.77
C GLN A 15 7.47 -13.00 -29.69
N MET A 16 7.05 -11.75 -29.88
CA MET A 16 6.93 -10.81 -28.79
C MET A 16 5.88 -11.41 -27.84
N VAL A 17 6.34 -12.04 -26.76
CA VAL A 17 5.46 -12.35 -25.65
C VAL A 17 4.89 -11.01 -25.21
N ALA A 18 3.59 -10.83 -25.38
CA ALA A 18 2.93 -9.61 -24.94
C ALA A 18 3.16 -9.49 -23.44
N GLN A 19 3.92 -8.48 -23.03
CA GLN A 19 4.22 -8.23 -21.63
C GLN A 19 2.92 -7.95 -20.88
N SER A 20 2.71 -8.61 -19.75
CA SER A 20 1.52 -8.43 -18.92
C SER A 20 1.39 -6.98 -18.46
N LYS A 21 0.21 -6.37 -18.67
CA LYS A 21 -0.05 -5.03 -18.15
C LYS A 21 -0.29 -5.10 -16.63
N PRO A 22 0.28 -4.18 -15.84
CA PRO A 22 -0.13 -4.03 -14.44
C PRO A 22 -1.57 -3.50 -14.40
N LYS A 23 -2.25 -3.71 -13.29
CA LYS A 23 -3.49 -2.99 -13.01
C LYS A 23 -3.16 -1.63 -12.38
N VAL A 24 -4.05 -0.66 -12.53
CA VAL A 24 -4.05 0.55 -11.72
C VAL A 24 -4.77 0.22 -10.41
N ARG A 25 -4.00 -0.02 -9.36
CA ARG A 25 -4.52 -0.34 -8.01
C ARG A 25 -5.42 0.76 -7.52
N THR A 26 -5.01 2.01 -7.76
CA THR A 26 -5.75 3.16 -7.27
C THR A 26 -5.47 4.43 -8.07
N ILE A 27 -6.51 5.25 -8.18
CA ILE A 27 -6.41 6.67 -8.47
C ILE A 27 -6.89 7.38 -7.19
N THR A 28 -5.96 8.06 -6.50
CA THR A 28 -6.22 8.68 -5.19
C THR A 28 -6.26 10.19 -5.31
N GLY A 29 -7.39 10.79 -5.00
CA GLY A 29 -7.57 12.23 -4.88
C GLY A 29 -7.29 12.71 -3.45
N PHE A 30 -6.67 13.88 -3.34
CA PHE A 30 -6.39 14.54 -2.07
C PHE A 30 -7.29 15.78 -1.98
N VAL A 31 -8.15 15.83 -0.97
CA VAL A 31 -9.20 16.82 -0.85
C VAL A 31 -9.18 17.46 0.54
N ARG A 32 -9.48 18.75 0.61
CA ARG A 32 -9.73 19.44 1.86
C ARG A 32 -11.23 19.66 1.99
N LEU A 33 -11.88 18.89 2.86
CA LEU A 33 -13.33 18.90 3.03
C LEU A 33 -13.76 19.95 4.06
N GLY A 34 -14.75 20.75 3.70
CA GLY A 34 -15.47 21.61 4.64
C GLY A 34 -16.72 20.90 5.15
N GLN A 35 -16.99 21.00 6.45
CA GLN A 35 -18.07 20.27 7.14
C GLN A 35 -19.46 20.48 6.51
N ASN A 36 -19.72 21.65 5.92
CA ASN A 36 -21.00 21.97 5.27
C ASN A 36 -20.95 21.85 3.73
N THR A 37 -19.80 21.53 3.14
CA THR A 37 -19.61 21.52 1.68
C THR A 37 -19.00 20.22 1.17
N TYR A 38 -18.74 19.26 2.05
CA TYR A 38 -18.00 18.02 1.74
C TYR A 38 -18.66 17.21 0.61
N GLU A 39 -19.98 17.12 0.57
CA GLU A 39 -20.67 16.34 -0.47
C GLU A 39 -20.38 16.89 -1.88
N LYS A 40 -20.46 18.23 -2.03
CA LYS A 40 -20.12 18.89 -3.30
C LYS A 40 -18.63 18.71 -3.63
N GLN A 41 -17.75 18.90 -2.64
CA GLN A 41 -16.30 18.76 -2.84
C GLN A 41 -15.91 17.34 -3.24
N ILE A 42 -16.56 16.32 -2.67
CA ILE A 42 -16.39 14.92 -3.07
C ILE A 42 -16.90 14.69 -4.48
N ALA A 43 -18.11 15.20 -4.82
CA ALA A 43 -18.64 15.09 -6.17
C ALA A 43 -17.70 15.71 -7.22
N ASP A 44 -17.19 16.91 -6.96
CA ASP A 44 -16.22 17.61 -7.82
C ASP A 44 -14.92 16.77 -7.97
N ALA A 45 -14.42 16.17 -6.89
CA ALA A 45 -13.25 15.30 -6.93
C ALA A 45 -13.49 14.02 -7.74
N LEU A 46 -14.64 13.38 -7.56
CA LEU A 46 -14.97 12.15 -8.29
C LEU A 46 -15.10 12.35 -9.80
N ILE A 47 -15.47 13.54 -10.27
CA ILE A 47 -15.45 13.87 -11.70
C ILE A 47 -14.03 13.69 -12.25
N VAL A 48 -13.03 14.23 -11.55
CA VAL A 48 -11.60 14.13 -11.97
C VAL A 48 -11.10 12.69 -11.92
N LEU A 49 -11.39 11.97 -10.83
CA LEU A 49 -10.94 10.58 -10.68
C LEU A 49 -11.61 9.65 -11.69
N ARG A 50 -12.90 9.85 -11.99
CA ARG A 50 -13.63 9.10 -13.01
C ARG A 50 -13.14 9.40 -14.43
N MET A 51 -12.75 10.66 -14.71
CA MET A 51 -12.07 11.01 -15.96
C MET A 51 -10.74 10.26 -16.09
N ALA A 52 -9.89 10.31 -15.07
CA ALA A 52 -8.62 9.55 -15.08
C ALA A 52 -8.85 8.05 -15.25
N LYS A 53 -9.85 7.47 -14.57
CA LYS A 53 -10.24 6.07 -14.74
C LYS A 53 -10.60 5.75 -16.19
N SER A 54 -11.44 6.56 -16.83
CA SER A 54 -11.85 6.38 -18.23
C SER A 54 -10.66 6.43 -19.20
N GLU A 55 -9.70 7.33 -18.96
CA GLU A 55 -8.47 7.41 -19.78
C GLU A 55 -7.62 6.14 -19.64
N PHE A 56 -7.46 5.61 -18.42
CA PHE A 56 -6.76 4.35 -18.19
C PHE A 56 -7.47 3.17 -18.84
N GLU A 57 -8.79 3.07 -18.74
CA GLU A 57 -9.58 2.01 -19.34
C GLU A 57 -9.51 2.07 -20.87
N THR A 58 -9.53 3.27 -21.47
CA THR A 58 -9.31 3.50 -22.90
C THR A 58 -7.90 3.06 -23.33
N ALA A 59 -6.89 3.26 -22.48
CA ALA A 59 -5.53 2.76 -22.71
C ALA A 59 -5.37 1.25 -22.45
N GLY A 60 -6.45 0.55 -22.08
CA GLY A 60 -6.49 -0.89 -21.84
C GLY A 60 -5.94 -1.33 -20.49
N TYR A 61 -6.00 -0.47 -19.46
CA TYR A 61 -5.68 -0.81 -18.08
C TYR A 61 -6.95 -1.03 -17.27
N GLN A 62 -6.93 -2.01 -16.39
CA GLN A 62 -7.98 -2.18 -15.38
C GLN A 62 -7.70 -1.24 -14.20
N VAL A 63 -8.68 -0.41 -13.81
CA VAL A 63 -8.64 0.41 -12.59
C VAL A 63 -9.45 -0.26 -11.50
N GLN A 64 -8.84 -0.55 -10.35
CA GLN A 64 -9.49 -1.29 -9.27
C GLN A 64 -10.27 -0.38 -8.34
N THR A 65 -9.67 0.72 -7.85
CA THR A 65 -10.30 1.58 -6.85
C THR A 65 -10.09 3.06 -7.15
N LEU A 66 -11.13 3.86 -6.85
CA LEU A 66 -11.03 5.30 -6.64
C LEU A 66 -10.93 5.56 -5.15
N ARG A 67 -10.06 6.46 -4.73
CA ARG A 67 -9.81 6.76 -3.32
C ARG A 67 -9.78 8.26 -3.08
N LEU A 68 -10.24 8.67 -1.90
CA LEU A 68 -10.17 10.08 -1.46
C LEU A 68 -9.51 10.14 -0.09
N THR A 69 -8.45 10.95 0.00
CA THR A 69 -7.74 11.25 1.25
C THR A 69 -8.07 12.68 1.67
N THR A 70 -8.55 12.87 2.89
CA THR A 70 -8.86 14.18 3.46
C THR A 70 -7.63 14.79 4.14
N GLN A 71 -7.78 16.04 4.62
CA GLN A 71 -6.85 16.63 5.60
C GLN A 71 -6.76 15.78 6.88
N PRO A 72 -5.78 16.05 7.77
CA PRO A 72 -5.66 15.34 9.06
C PRO A 72 -6.98 15.33 9.82
N LEU A 73 -7.24 14.23 10.55
CA LEU A 73 -8.50 14.03 11.24
C LEU A 73 -8.84 15.17 12.21
N SER A 74 -7.86 15.68 12.95
CA SER A 74 -8.04 16.82 13.88
C SER A 74 -8.54 18.08 13.19
N GLU A 75 -8.09 18.33 11.95
CA GLU A 75 -8.55 19.48 11.15
C GLU A 75 -9.92 19.23 10.52
N LEU A 76 -10.22 17.99 10.15
CA LEU A 76 -11.49 17.61 9.52
C LEU A 76 -12.67 17.79 10.49
N VAL A 77 -12.47 17.41 11.76
CA VAL A 77 -13.53 17.43 12.79
C VAL A 77 -13.40 18.60 13.75
N VAL A 78 -12.61 19.62 13.43
CA VAL A 78 -12.39 20.78 14.32
C VAL A 78 -13.70 21.41 14.76
N GLY A 79 -13.86 21.65 16.07
CA GLY A 79 -15.05 22.26 16.66
C GLY A 79 -16.25 21.33 16.81
N MET A 80 -16.16 20.04 16.46
CA MET A 80 -17.19 19.04 16.69
C MET A 80 -17.03 18.37 18.06
N SER A 81 -18.12 17.99 18.69
CA SER A 81 -18.09 16.97 19.76
C SER A 81 -17.79 15.59 19.15
N ASN A 82 -17.36 14.62 19.97
CA ASN A 82 -17.11 13.25 19.49
C ASN A 82 -18.35 12.64 18.81
N GLU A 83 -19.54 12.89 19.34
CA GLU A 83 -20.80 12.41 18.74
C GLU A 83 -21.07 13.06 17.39
N GLN A 84 -20.83 14.37 17.26
CA GLN A 84 -20.98 15.10 15.98
C GLN A 84 -19.96 14.61 14.96
N ALA A 85 -18.72 14.42 15.37
CA ALA A 85 -17.64 13.93 14.51
C ALA A 85 -17.91 12.50 14.02
N LEU A 86 -18.34 11.59 14.91
CA LEU A 86 -18.72 10.23 14.54
C LEU A 86 -19.90 10.22 13.57
N ALA A 87 -20.95 11.03 13.82
CA ALA A 87 -22.08 11.15 12.93
C ALA A 87 -21.70 11.74 11.55
N PHE A 88 -20.77 12.69 11.50
CA PHE A 88 -20.25 13.24 10.26
C PHE A 88 -19.46 12.16 9.48
N LEU A 89 -18.57 11.44 10.15
CA LEU A 89 -17.76 10.38 9.52
C LEU A 89 -18.64 9.20 9.06
N ALA A 90 -19.70 8.87 9.80
CA ALA A 90 -20.66 7.86 9.36
C ALA A 90 -21.40 8.28 8.05
N ARG A 91 -21.73 9.57 7.90
CA ARG A 91 -22.30 10.07 6.62
C ARG A 91 -21.28 10.05 5.48
N LEU A 92 -20.02 10.35 5.77
CA LEU A 92 -18.93 10.24 4.79
C LEU A 92 -18.75 8.79 4.33
N ASP A 93 -18.79 7.84 5.25
CA ASP A 93 -18.71 6.41 4.98
C ASP A 93 -19.89 5.93 4.12
N GLN A 94 -21.12 6.31 4.44
CA GLN A 94 -22.29 6.01 3.63
C GLN A 94 -22.21 6.60 2.21
N LEU A 95 -21.70 7.83 2.10
CA LEU A 95 -21.50 8.48 0.80
C LEU A 95 -20.44 7.75 -0.02
N SER A 96 -19.40 7.23 0.61
CA SER A 96 -18.34 6.48 -0.08
C SER A 96 -18.85 5.19 -0.72
N VAL A 97 -19.70 4.45 0.00
CA VAL A 97 -20.38 3.25 -0.53
C VAL A 97 -21.28 3.62 -1.71
N LYS A 98 -22.10 4.66 -1.55
CA LYS A 98 -23.03 5.12 -2.60
C LYS A 98 -22.31 5.54 -3.88
N GLU A 99 -21.22 6.26 -3.76
CA GLU A 99 -20.49 6.86 -4.89
C GLU A 99 -19.35 5.97 -5.41
N GLY A 100 -19.02 4.89 -4.74
CA GLY A 100 -18.04 3.89 -5.16
C GLY A 100 -16.57 4.38 -5.03
N PHE A 101 -16.23 4.94 -3.87
CA PHE A 101 -14.85 5.28 -3.54
C PHE A 101 -14.48 4.81 -2.13
N LEU A 102 -13.18 4.69 -1.82
CA LEU A 102 -12.70 4.42 -0.47
C LEU A 102 -12.22 5.71 0.19
N PRO A 103 -12.67 6.03 1.41
CA PRO A 103 -12.26 7.23 2.14
C PRO A 103 -11.09 6.94 3.09
N ASN A 104 -10.15 7.90 3.17
CA ASN A 104 -9.12 7.94 4.21
C ASN A 104 -9.16 9.32 4.87
N VAL A 105 -9.33 9.34 6.19
CA VAL A 105 -9.49 10.59 6.94
C VAL A 105 -8.15 11.23 7.37
N GLY A 106 -7.06 10.82 6.71
CA GLY A 106 -5.71 11.30 7.01
C GLY A 106 -5.18 10.75 8.35
N PRO A 107 -4.03 11.25 8.82
CA PRO A 107 -3.49 10.82 10.10
C PRO A 107 -4.27 11.42 11.26
N ALA A 108 -4.43 10.63 12.33
CA ALA A 108 -4.99 11.10 13.60
C ALA A 108 -3.96 11.87 14.44
N MET A 109 -2.69 11.45 14.38
CA MET A 109 -1.54 12.16 14.94
C MET A 109 -0.42 12.23 13.90
N ILE A 110 0.21 13.40 13.80
CA ILE A 110 1.37 13.67 12.94
C ILE A 110 2.66 13.70 13.76
N GLN A 111 2.58 14.16 15.01
CA GLN A 111 3.72 14.35 15.90
C GLN A 111 3.31 14.19 17.37
N ASP A 112 4.28 14.03 18.24
CA ASP A 112 4.07 13.83 19.71
C ASP A 112 3.40 14.99 20.44
N ALA A 113 3.40 16.19 19.85
CA ALA A 113 2.73 17.37 20.40
C ALA A 113 1.24 17.44 20.09
N ASP A 114 0.73 16.59 19.18
CA ASP A 114 -0.68 16.60 18.80
C ASP A 114 -1.58 16.12 19.94
N ASP A 115 -2.82 16.64 19.96
CA ASP A 115 -3.82 16.23 20.94
C ASP A 115 -4.27 14.77 20.66
N PRO A 116 -4.11 13.86 21.62
CA PRO A 116 -4.53 12.48 21.45
C PRO A 116 -6.06 12.28 21.45
N ALA A 117 -6.87 13.30 21.64
CA ALA A 117 -8.33 13.17 21.66
C ALA A 117 -8.89 12.59 20.36
N THR A 118 -8.24 12.85 19.21
CA THR A 118 -8.60 12.26 17.92
C THR A 118 -8.36 10.76 17.85
N MET A 119 -7.48 10.19 18.68
CA MET A 119 -7.26 8.74 18.75
C MET A 119 -8.49 8.02 19.30
N HIS A 120 -9.14 8.55 20.35
CA HIS A 120 -10.38 7.97 20.89
C HIS A 120 -11.54 8.02 19.89
N LEU A 121 -11.64 9.10 19.09
CA LEU A 121 -12.61 9.15 17.99
C LEU A 121 -12.28 8.05 16.96
N LEU A 122 -11.00 7.90 16.61
CA LEU A 122 -10.57 6.92 15.62
C LEU A 122 -10.79 5.48 16.08
N GLU A 123 -10.64 5.17 17.37
CA GLU A 123 -11.02 3.89 17.98
C GLU A 123 -12.46 3.51 17.62
N LEU A 124 -13.41 4.44 17.82
CA LEU A 124 -14.82 4.21 17.50
C LEU A 124 -15.06 4.08 15.99
N VAL A 125 -14.45 4.95 15.20
CA VAL A 125 -14.57 4.95 13.73
C VAL A 125 -14.12 3.63 13.13
N LEU A 126 -12.91 3.18 13.45
CA LEU A 126 -12.34 1.95 12.89
C LEU A 126 -13.06 0.68 13.39
N SER A 127 -13.63 0.73 14.60
CA SER A 127 -14.38 -0.40 15.13
C SER A 127 -15.80 -0.54 14.59
N THR A 128 -16.41 0.56 14.11
CA THR A 128 -17.84 0.57 13.77
C THR A 128 -18.17 0.90 12.31
N LEU A 129 -17.35 1.72 11.62
CA LEU A 129 -17.60 2.12 10.23
C LEU A 129 -16.84 1.19 9.27
N PRO A 130 -17.49 0.70 8.19
CA PRO A 130 -16.90 -0.34 7.34
C PRO A 130 -15.72 0.12 6.48
N ASP A 131 -15.77 1.30 5.85
CA ASP A 131 -14.85 1.67 4.76
C ASP A 131 -13.81 2.73 5.11
N ILE A 132 -14.06 3.53 6.15
CA ILE A 132 -13.12 4.60 6.54
C ILE A 132 -11.77 4.01 6.97
N GLN A 133 -10.73 4.53 6.36
CA GLN A 133 -9.34 4.20 6.67
C GLN A 133 -8.61 5.39 7.27
N ALA A 134 -7.55 5.12 8.02
CA ALA A 134 -6.75 6.16 8.67
C ALA A 134 -5.32 5.68 8.99
N SER A 135 -4.50 6.61 9.45
CA SER A 135 -3.12 6.33 9.85
C SER A 135 -2.68 7.20 11.03
N THR A 136 -1.47 6.91 11.52
CA THR A 136 -0.66 7.82 12.34
C THR A 136 0.73 7.95 11.72
N ILE A 137 1.44 9.03 12.04
CA ILE A 137 2.84 9.24 11.63
C ILE A 137 3.72 9.01 12.86
N ILE A 138 4.45 7.89 12.87
CA ILE A 138 5.30 7.47 13.99
C ILE A 138 6.76 7.93 13.85
N ALA A 139 7.15 8.43 12.67
CA ALA A 139 8.44 9.08 12.46
C ALA A 139 8.41 9.95 11.20
N ASP A 140 9.09 11.06 11.24
CA ASP A 140 9.32 11.96 10.12
C ASP A 140 10.75 12.56 10.16
N GLU A 141 11.00 13.66 9.45
CA GLU A 141 12.29 14.35 9.46
C GLU A 141 12.65 14.95 10.84
N GLY A 142 11.66 15.14 11.72
CA GLY A 142 11.84 15.58 13.11
C GLY A 142 12.32 14.47 14.06
N GLY A 143 12.24 13.21 13.62
CA GLY A 143 12.66 12.04 14.40
C GLY A 143 11.54 11.04 14.65
N ILE A 144 11.71 10.22 15.68
CA ILE A 144 10.76 9.18 16.08
C ILE A 144 9.78 9.77 17.10
N HIS A 145 8.50 9.55 16.88
CA HIS A 145 7.40 10.05 17.72
C HIS A 145 6.95 8.98 18.72
N TRP A 146 7.67 8.88 19.84
CA TRP A 146 7.47 7.81 20.82
C TRP A 146 6.09 7.85 21.51
N LYS A 147 5.54 9.03 21.76
CA LYS A 147 4.18 9.16 22.29
C LYS A 147 3.14 8.67 21.27
N THR A 148 3.33 9.05 19.99
CA THR A 148 2.46 8.61 18.91
C THR A 148 2.53 7.10 18.71
N ILE A 149 3.72 6.49 18.84
CA ILE A 149 3.89 5.04 18.84
C ILE A 149 3.02 4.40 19.93
N HIS A 150 3.14 4.86 21.16
CA HIS A 150 2.37 4.31 22.28
C HIS A 150 0.85 4.45 22.07
N ARG A 151 0.38 5.63 21.65
CA ARG A 151 -1.03 5.85 21.33
C ARG A 151 -1.52 5.00 20.16
N THR A 152 -0.65 4.74 19.18
CA THR A 152 -0.94 3.84 18.07
C THR A 152 -1.13 2.40 18.54
N SER A 153 -0.30 1.92 19.45
CA SER A 153 -0.44 0.57 20.03
C SER A 153 -1.73 0.44 20.86
N GLU A 154 -2.08 1.44 21.65
CA GLU A 154 -3.36 1.49 22.37
C GLU A 154 -4.55 1.44 21.41
N LEU A 155 -4.55 2.27 20.36
CA LEU A 155 -5.58 2.27 19.30
C LEU A 155 -5.74 0.90 18.67
N VAL A 156 -4.64 0.31 18.19
CA VAL A 156 -4.67 -0.99 17.49
C VAL A 156 -5.20 -2.09 18.42
N LYS A 157 -4.80 -2.07 19.68
CA LYS A 157 -5.32 -3.01 20.68
C LYS A 157 -6.82 -2.84 20.90
N TYR A 158 -7.28 -1.60 21.08
CA TYR A 158 -8.71 -1.30 21.21
C TYR A 158 -9.51 -1.77 20.00
N VAL A 159 -9.09 -1.38 18.81
CA VAL A 159 -9.78 -1.74 17.56
C VAL A 159 -9.80 -3.24 17.34
N ALA A 160 -8.74 -3.95 17.68
CA ALA A 160 -8.71 -5.41 17.60
C ALA A 160 -9.77 -6.06 18.50
N GLU A 161 -9.95 -5.53 19.71
CA GLU A 161 -10.89 -6.06 20.70
C GLU A 161 -12.36 -5.65 20.44
N HIS A 162 -12.60 -4.53 19.76
CA HIS A 162 -13.93 -3.94 19.58
C HIS A 162 -14.46 -3.98 18.13
N SER A 163 -13.70 -4.49 17.18
CA SER A 163 -14.19 -4.74 15.82
C SER A 163 -14.40 -6.23 15.56
N PRO A 164 -15.39 -6.60 14.76
CA PRO A 164 -15.63 -8.02 14.44
C PRO A 164 -14.37 -8.68 13.90
N ARG A 165 -13.87 -9.73 14.60
CA ARG A 165 -12.68 -10.49 14.19
C ARG A 165 -11.45 -9.62 13.94
N SER A 166 -11.29 -8.55 14.68
CA SER A 166 -10.19 -7.59 14.48
C SER A 166 -10.17 -6.89 13.09
N GLN A 167 -11.26 -6.96 12.32
CA GLN A 167 -11.29 -6.45 10.94
C GLN A 167 -10.98 -4.96 10.84
N GLY A 168 -11.29 -4.18 11.87
CA GLY A 168 -10.96 -2.74 11.93
C GLY A 168 -9.48 -2.44 11.81
N THR A 169 -8.60 -3.34 12.27
CA THR A 169 -7.15 -3.15 12.20
C THR A 169 -6.60 -3.19 10.77
N PHE A 170 -7.31 -3.83 9.84
CA PHE A 170 -6.94 -3.84 8.43
C PHE A 170 -7.03 -2.45 7.77
N LYS A 171 -7.88 -1.58 8.32
CA LYS A 171 -8.14 -0.22 7.82
C LYS A 171 -7.18 0.84 8.38
N PHE A 172 -6.16 0.42 9.16
CA PHE A 172 -5.26 1.31 9.84
C PHE A 172 -3.79 0.93 9.65
N THR A 173 -2.91 1.92 9.57
CA THR A 173 -1.46 1.71 9.58
C THR A 173 -0.71 2.84 10.29
N ALA A 174 0.40 2.51 10.91
CA ALA A 174 1.41 3.49 11.30
C ALA A 174 2.37 3.74 10.14
N THR A 175 2.75 5.00 9.88
CA THR A 175 3.69 5.37 8.83
C THR A 175 4.93 6.04 9.40
N ALA A 176 6.09 5.73 8.85
CA ALA A 176 7.37 6.33 9.18
C ALA A 176 8.06 6.86 7.92
N MET A 177 8.52 8.10 7.92
CA MET A 177 9.21 8.77 6.81
C MET A 177 8.42 8.80 5.48
N LEU A 178 7.13 8.44 5.47
CA LEU A 178 6.29 8.53 4.30
C LEU A 178 5.97 10.00 4.00
N LYS A 179 6.21 10.43 2.77
CA LYS A 179 5.88 11.79 2.32
C LYS A 179 4.37 11.92 2.03
N PRO A 180 3.82 13.14 2.10
CA PRO A 180 2.44 13.40 1.69
C PRO A 180 2.15 12.93 0.27
N LEU A 181 0.86 12.73 -0.04
CA LEU A 181 0.33 12.40 -1.36
C LEU A 181 0.63 10.96 -1.84
N SER A 182 0.94 10.03 -0.93
CA SER A 182 1.00 8.62 -1.27
C SER A 182 -0.37 8.11 -1.74
N PRO A 183 -0.46 7.38 -2.88
CA PRO A 183 -1.75 6.85 -3.35
C PRO A 183 -2.22 5.61 -2.59
N PHE A 184 -1.34 4.94 -1.84
CA PHE A 184 -1.65 3.68 -1.16
C PHE A 184 -2.27 3.89 0.22
N PHE A 185 -3.36 3.19 0.47
CA PHE A 185 -4.09 3.14 1.74
C PHE A 185 -3.60 1.98 2.63
N PRO A 186 -3.75 2.12 3.97
CA PRO A 186 -4.26 3.27 4.73
C PRO A 186 -3.25 4.39 4.98
N GLY A 187 -1.98 4.27 4.54
CA GLY A 187 -0.92 5.23 4.84
C GLY A 187 -0.97 6.58 4.10
N SER A 188 -2.01 6.81 3.30
CA SER A 188 -2.18 8.03 2.51
C SER A 188 -2.50 9.25 3.38
N TYR A 189 -1.86 10.39 3.12
CA TYR A 189 -2.21 11.66 3.79
C TYR A 189 -1.78 12.89 2.98
N HIS A 190 -2.33 14.06 3.35
CA HIS A 190 -1.86 15.37 2.91
C HIS A 190 -2.18 16.43 3.98
N THR A 191 -1.41 17.53 3.95
CA THR A 191 -1.60 18.70 4.81
C THR A 191 -1.86 19.96 3.98
N GLY A 192 -1.93 19.83 2.66
CA GLY A 192 -2.06 20.92 1.72
C GLY A 192 -3.52 21.35 1.45
N PRO A 193 -3.74 22.23 0.46
CA PRO A 193 -5.06 22.77 0.13
C PRO A 193 -6.00 21.76 -0.53
N GLY A 194 -5.51 20.57 -0.94
CA GLY A 194 -6.27 19.61 -1.72
C GLY A 194 -6.22 19.89 -3.24
N ARG A 195 -7.13 19.23 -4.00
CA ARG A 195 -7.19 19.28 -5.47
C ARG A 195 -5.94 18.73 -6.16
N GLN A 196 -5.44 17.62 -5.60
CA GLN A 196 -4.33 16.86 -6.15
C GLN A 196 -4.77 15.42 -6.35
N PHE A 197 -4.10 14.68 -7.23
CA PHE A 197 -4.30 13.23 -7.35
C PHE A 197 -3.00 12.52 -7.71
N ALA A 198 -2.93 11.24 -7.34
CA ALA A 198 -1.82 10.35 -7.60
C ALA A 198 -2.30 8.98 -8.08
N ILE A 199 -1.41 8.21 -8.70
CA ILE A 199 -1.70 6.91 -9.28
C ILE A 199 -0.81 5.86 -8.62
N GLY A 200 -1.36 4.69 -8.29
CA GLY A 200 -0.59 3.55 -7.78
C GLY A 200 -0.87 2.29 -8.57
N PHE A 201 0.16 1.47 -8.80
CA PHE A 201 0.04 0.22 -9.56
C PHE A 201 -0.16 -1.01 -8.67
N GLU A 202 -0.73 -2.06 -9.26
CA GLU A 202 -0.64 -3.46 -8.88
C GLU A 202 0.07 -4.18 -10.03
N GLY A 203 1.30 -4.61 -9.80
CA GLY A 203 2.18 -5.02 -10.89
C GLY A 203 3.06 -6.24 -10.57
N ALA A 204 2.69 -7.08 -9.59
CA ALA A 204 3.44 -8.30 -9.29
C ALA A 204 3.50 -9.26 -10.50
N ASN A 205 2.50 -9.22 -11.39
CA ASN A 205 2.52 -9.94 -12.67
C ASN A 205 3.69 -9.50 -13.59
N VAL A 206 4.00 -8.20 -13.62
CA VAL A 206 5.14 -7.68 -14.40
C VAL A 206 6.47 -8.19 -13.84
N VAL A 207 6.57 -8.25 -12.51
CA VAL A 207 7.74 -8.84 -11.83
C VAL A 207 7.86 -10.32 -12.16
N ALA A 208 6.74 -11.06 -12.12
CA ALA A 208 6.72 -12.50 -12.41
C ALA A 208 7.20 -12.80 -13.85
N ASP A 209 6.75 -12.05 -14.84
CA ASP A 209 7.19 -12.21 -16.25
C ASP A 209 8.71 -12.05 -16.38
N ILE A 210 9.27 -11.01 -15.75
CA ILE A 210 10.72 -10.74 -15.83
C ILE A 210 11.53 -11.76 -15.03
N PHE A 211 11.10 -12.09 -13.82
CA PHE A 211 11.82 -13.01 -12.95
C PHE A 211 11.82 -14.45 -13.46
N THR A 212 10.76 -14.86 -14.14
CA THR A 212 10.72 -16.16 -14.83
C THR A 212 11.68 -16.20 -16.03
N LYS A 213 11.81 -15.08 -16.77
CA LYS A 213 12.72 -14.95 -17.90
C LYS A 213 14.19 -14.90 -17.48
N ASP A 214 14.49 -14.06 -16.48
CA ASP A 214 15.87 -13.71 -16.10
C ASP A 214 16.33 -14.43 -14.80
N ARG A 215 15.92 -15.66 -14.64
CA ARG A 215 16.23 -16.48 -13.45
C ARG A 215 17.69 -16.38 -13.03
N ARG A 216 17.92 -15.99 -11.77
CA ARG A 216 19.25 -15.86 -11.14
C ARG A 216 20.21 -14.87 -11.82
N ASN A 217 19.72 -14.06 -12.75
CA ASN A 217 20.51 -12.99 -13.35
C ASN A 217 20.05 -11.63 -12.83
N ALA A 218 20.65 -11.17 -11.73
CA ALA A 218 20.24 -9.96 -11.04
C ALA A 218 20.37 -8.69 -11.89
N GLU A 219 21.40 -8.62 -12.74
CA GLU A 219 21.64 -7.45 -13.60
C GLU A 219 20.61 -7.35 -14.72
N ALA A 220 20.38 -8.44 -15.45
CA ALA A 220 19.36 -8.51 -16.49
C ALA A 220 17.97 -8.26 -15.89
N ALA A 221 17.61 -8.93 -14.79
CA ALA A 221 16.33 -8.76 -14.12
C ALA A 221 16.09 -7.30 -13.67
N THR A 222 17.09 -6.62 -13.14
CA THR A 222 16.96 -5.19 -12.76
C THR A 222 16.74 -4.32 -13.99
N ALA A 223 17.51 -4.51 -15.07
CA ALA A 223 17.38 -3.72 -16.28
C ALA A 223 16.03 -3.93 -17.00
N ASP A 224 15.64 -5.20 -17.19
CA ASP A 224 14.41 -5.55 -17.89
C ASP A 224 13.17 -5.15 -17.08
N LEU A 225 13.19 -5.31 -15.74
CA LEU A 225 12.09 -4.85 -14.88
C LEU A 225 11.98 -3.33 -14.87
N THR A 226 13.11 -2.60 -14.87
CA THR A 226 13.10 -1.14 -15.00
C THR A 226 12.46 -0.70 -16.32
N ALA A 227 12.83 -1.34 -17.44
CA ALA A 227 12.28 -1.03 -18.75
C ALA A 227 10.76 -1.31 -18.81
N ALA A 228 10.34 -2.47 -18.27
CA ALA A 228 8.95 -2.87 -18.21
C ALA A 228 8.11 -1.86 -17.40
N LEU A 229 8.50 -1.58 -16.17
CA LEU A 229 7.81 -0.62 -15.30
C LEU A 229 7.81 0.79 -15.90
N THR A 230 8.90 1.21 -16.55
CA THR A 230 9.00 2.51 -17.24
C THR A 230 7.95 2.66 -18.31
N THR A 231 7.71 1.62 -19.10
CA THR A 231 6.70 1.63 -20.17
C THR A 231 5.32 1.96 -19.60
N HIS A 232 4.92 1.32 -18.53
CA HIS A 232 3.61 1.52 -17.91
C HIS A 232 3.54 2.83 -17.10
N ALA A 233 4.59 3.18 -16.38
CA ALA A 233 4.65 4.42 -15.60
C ALA A 233 4.60 5.67 -16.49
N LYS A 234 5.21 5.66 -17.68
CA LYS A 234 5.09 6.76 -18.65
C LYS A 234 3.66 6.92 -19.18
N VAL A 235 2.92 5.82 -19.39
CA VAL A 235 1.50 5.92 -19.77
C VAL A 235 0.71 6.57 -18.63
N ALA A 236 0.95 6.16 -17.38
CA ALA A 236 0.30 6.76 -16.21
C ALA A 236 0.64 8.24 -16.06
N ASP A 237 1.90 8.61 -16.26
CA ASP A 237 2.36 10.00 -16.19
C ASP A 237 1.72 10.88 -17.28
N ASN A 238 1.60 10.38 -18.50
CA ASN A 238 0.94 11.06 -19.62
C ASN A 238 -0.57 11.27 -19.33
N ILE A 239 -1.26 10.23 -18.86
CA ILE A 239 -2.68 10.32 -18.48
C ILE A 239 -2.87 11.29 -17.32
N GLY A 240 -2.03 11.19 -16.29
CA GLY A 240 -2.07 12.08 -15.14
C GLY A 240 -1.90 13.56 -15.55
N ASN A 241 -0.94 13.86 -16.38
CA ASN A 241 -0.70 15.22 -16.88
C ASN A 241 -1.85 15.73 -17.77
N LYS A 242 -2.41 14.88 -18.64
CA LYS A 242 -3.58 15.22 -19.47
C LYS A 242 -4.77 15.60 -18.60
N VAL A 243 -5.14 14.76 -17.64
CA VAL A 243 -6.27 15.02 -16.73
C VAL A 243 -6.03 16.27 -15.88
N ALA A 244 -4.79 16.51 -15.44
CA ALA A 244 -4.45 17.73 -14.71
C ALA A 244 -4.68 18.99 -15.55
N GLN A 245 -4.28 18.98 -16.83
CA GLN A 245 -4.50 20.09 -17.76
C GLN A 245 -6.00 20.36 -18.03
N GLU A 246 -6.78 19.29 -18.20
CA GLU A 246 -8.21 19.42 -18.53
C GLU A 246 -9.06 19.83 -17.32
N THR A 247 -8.64 19.50 -16.10
CA THR A 247 -9.44 19.71 -14.89
C THR A 247 -8.96 20.85 -13.98
N GLY A 248 -7.72 21.32 -14.18
CA GLY A 248 -7.07 22.27 -13.28
C GLY A 248 -6.70 21.68 -11.91
N TRP A 249 -6.74 20.34 -11.76
CA TRP A 249 -6.16 19.63 -10.62
C TRP A 249 -4.66 19.42 -10.82
N SER A 250 -3.93 19.23 -9.73
CA SER A 250 -2.49 18.95 -9.80
C SER A 250 -2.23 17.44 -9.79
N TYR A 251 -1.55 16.92 -10.80
CA TYR A 251 -1.03 15.58 -10.80
C TYR A 251 0.20 15.48 -9.89
N ALA A 252 0.11 14.67 -8.84
CA ALA A 252 1.18 14.52 -7.85
C ALA A 252 2.29 13.57 -8.31
N GLY A 253 1.95 12.58 -9.13
CA GLY A 253 2.89 11.56 -9.62
C GLY A 253 2.33 10.15 -9.58
N VAL A 254 3.18 9.18 -9.92
CA VAL A 254 2.85 7.75 -9.86
C VAL A 254 3.72 7.03 -8.85
N ASP A 255 3.13 6.11 -8.12
CA ASP A 255 3.84 5.10 -7.34
C ASP A 255 3.91 3.81 -8.16
N PRO A 256 5.06 3.50 -8.80
CA PRO A 256 5.21 2.33 -9.65
C PRO A 256 5.48 1.04 -8.86
N THR A 257 5.22 1.02 -7.57
CA THR A 257 5.30 -0.16 -6.73
C THR A 257 4.53 -1.32 -7.35
N PRO A 258 5.17 -2.49 -7.56
CA PRO A 258 4.48 -3.67 -8.08
C PRO A 258 3.74 -4.39 -6.93
N ALA A 259 2.69 -3.75 -6.38
CA ALA A 259 1.91 -4.33 -5.31
C ALA A 259 1.30 -5.68 -5.73
N PRO A 260 1.33 -6.71 -4.86
CA PRO A 260 0.62 -7.97 -5.08
C PRO A 260 -0.85 -7.86 -4.64
N LEU A 261 -1.67 -8.79 -5.11
CA LEU A 261 -3.00 -9.07 -4.58
C LEU A 261 -3.46 -10.47 -4.96
N GLY A 262 -3.83 -11.26 -3.94
CA GLY A 262 -4.40 -12.58 -4.14
C GLY A 262 -3.43 -13.57 -4.79
N ASP A 263 -3.85 -14.11 -5.92
CA ASP A 263 -3.04 -15.07 -6.70
C ASP A 263 -1.95 -14.39 -7.56
N VAL A 264 -1.99 -13.06 -7.72
CA VAL A 264 -0.90 -12.28 -8.34
C VAL A 264 0.16 -12.01 -7.29
N SER A 265 0.99 -13.04 -7.05
CA SER A 265 1.88 -13.14 -5.89
C SER A 265 3.28 -12.63 -6.19
N ILE A 266 3.77 -11.72 -5.34
CA ILE A 266 5.17 -11.29 -5.37
C ILE A 266 6.09 -12.36 -4.79
N ALA A 267 5.60 -13.16 -3.83
CA ALA A 267 6.36 -14.28 -3.30
C ALA A 267 6.62 -15.33 -4.37
N ALA A 268 5.62 -15.65 -5.22
CA ALA A 268 5.79 -16.57 -6.32
C ALA A 268 6.85 -16.08 -7.33
N ALA A 269 6.81 -14.80 -7.69
CA ALA A 269 7.82 -14.21 -8.57
C ALA A 269 9.23 -14.32 -7.97
N ILE A 270 9.39 -14.06 -6.67
CA ILE A 270 10.68 -14.20 -5.97
C ILE A 270 11.14 -15.66 -5.93
N GLU A 271 10.25 -16.63 -5.72
CA GLU A 271 10.57 -18.05 -5.77
C GLU A 271 11.01 -18.50 -7.17
N ASP A 272 10.35 -18.02 -8.21
CA ASP A 272 10.73 -18.27 -9.60
C ASP A 272 12.13 -17.75 -9.91
N PHE A 273 12.48 -16.57 -9.42
CA PHE A 273 13.79 -15.98 -9.60
C PHE A 273 14.88 -16.72 -8.84
N THR A 274 14.64 -17.02 -7.56
CA THR A 274 15.65 -17.60 -6.67
C THR A 274 15.78 -19.11 -6.81
N GLY A 275 14.71 -19.80 -7.20
CA GLY A 275 14.58 -21.25 -7.17
C GLY A 275 14.47 -21.81 -5.75
N ALA A 276 14.05 -20.98 -4.78
CA ALA A 276 13.90 -21.35 -3.37
C ALA A 276 12.64 -20.70 -2.78
N LYS A 277 12.12 -21.26 -1.69
CA LYS A 277 10.93 -20.70 -1.01
C LYS A 277 11.18 -19.26 -0.56
N PHE A 278 10.16 -18.40 -0.65
CA PHE A 278 10.19 -17.07 -0.05
C PHE A 278 10.52 -17.17 1.44
N GLY A 279 11.44 -16.33 1.90
CA GLY A 279 12.01 -16.42 3.24
C GLY A 279 13.40 -17.08 3.29
N SER A 280 13.75 -17.87 2.26
CA SER A 280 15.08 -18.47 2.14
C SER A 280 16.15 -17.46 1.70
N SER A 281 17.42 -17.83 1.80
CA SER A 281 18.54 -17.06 1.25
C SER A 281 18.30 -16.75 -0.23
N GLY A 282 18.49 -15.49 -0.62
CA GLY A 282 18.18 -14.96 -1.94
C GLY A 282 16.94 -14.04 -1.96
N THR A 283 15.99 -14.21 -1.03
CA THR A 283 14.80 -13.35 -0.92
C THR A 283 15.16 -11.87 -0.76
N LEU A 284 16.12 -11.55 0.12
CA LEU A 284 16.60 -10.17 0.32
C LEU A 284 17.23 -9.61 -0.96
N THR A 285 17.98 -10.42 -1.71
CA THR A 285 18.57 -10.01 -2.99
C THR A 285 17.46 -9.70 -4.02
N ALA A 286 16.46 -10.56 -4.15
CA ALA A 286 15.33 -10.34 -5.03
C ALA A 286 14.53 -9.09 -4.66
N ALA A 287 14.30 -8.86 -3.35
CA ALA A 287 13.67 -7.64 -2.85
C ALA A 287 14.44 -6.37 -3.24
N ARG A 288 15.78 -6.40 -3.15
CA ARG A 288 16.65 -5.30 -3.59
C ARG A 288 16.54 -5.07 -5.10
N ILE A 289 16.52 -6.13 -5.93
CA ILE A 289 16.40 -6.03 -7.38
C ILE A 289 15.11 -5.30 -7.74
N ILE A 290 13.97 -5.73 -7.19
CA ILE A 290 12.67 -5.12 -7.46
C ILE A 290 12.68 -3.64 -7.06
N THR A 291 13.14 -3.33 -5.86
CA THR A 291 13.17 -1.94 -5.38
C THR A 291 14.12 -1.07 -6.19
N ALA A 292 15.28 -1.59 -6.59
CA ALA A 292 16.22 -0.87 -7.44
C ALA A 292 15.60 -0.57 -8.82
N ALA A 293 14.91 -1.53 -9.42
CA ALA A 293 14.20 -1.33 -10.67
C ALA A 293 13.09 -0.27 -10.56
N VAL A 294 12.27 -0.32 -9.51
CA VAL A 294 11.23 0.68 -9.23
C VAL A 294 11.83 2.08 -9.09
N LYS A 295 12.89 2.23 -8.29
CA LYS A 295 13.56 3.52 -8.07
C LYS A 295 14.21 4.10 -9.34
N ALA A 296 14.58 3.25 -10.29
CA ALA A 296 15.18 3.67 -11.56
C ALA A 296 14.15 4.12 -12.61
N VAL A 297 12.85 3.96 -12.39
CA VAL A 297 11.80 4.39 -13.32
C VAL A 297 11.82 5.92 -13.45
N PRO A 298 12.02 6.49 -14.66
CA PRO A 298 12.25 7.93 -14.86
C PRO A 298 10.93 8.70 -15.03
N VAL A 299 10.11 8.75 -13.98
CA VAL A 299 8.86 9.51 -13.89
C VAL A 299 8.80 10.26 -12.56
N LYS A 300 7.81 11.12 -12.38
CA LYS A 300 7.58 11.77 -11.07
C LYS A 300 7.07 10.72 -10.07
N GLN A 301 8.01 10.09 -9.36
CA GLN A 301 7.69 9.08 -8.35
C GLN A 301 7.17 9.70 -7.06
N ILE A 302 6.24 8.99 -6.42
CA ILE A 302 5.59 9.39 -5.18
C ILE A 302 5.33 8.16 -4.31
N GLY A 303 4.98 8.36 -3.04
CA GLY A 303 4.59 7.27 -2.14
C GLY A 303 5.76 6.40 -1.72
N TYR A 304 5.57 5.10 -1.70
CA TYR A 304 6.59 4.14 -1.26
C TYR A 304 7.65 3.88 -2.34
N SER A 305 7.22 3.71 -3.58
CA SER A 305 8.08 3.44 -4.74
C SER A 305 9.12 2.35 -4.46
N GLY A 306 8.67 1.14 -4.14
CA GLY A 306 9.51 -0.01 -3.82
C GLY A 306 8.73 -1.30 -3.73
N LEU A 307 9.34 -2.40 -3.29
CA LEU A 307 8.66 -3.67 -3.10
C LEU A 307 7.67 -3.61 -1.93
N MET A 308 6.48 -4.19 -2.11
CA MET A 308 5.50 -4.48 -1.05
C MET A 308 5.47 -5.99 -0.75
N VAL A 309 5.44 -6.32 0.55
CA VAL A 309 5.42 -7.70 1.07
C VAL A 309 4.33 -7.88 2.13
N PRO A 310 3.05 -7.76 1.76
CA PRO A 310 1.93 -7.91 2.70
C PRO A 310 1.68 -9.38 3.00
N VAL A 311 1.82 -9.77 4.27
CA VAL A 311 1.77 -11.19 4.69
C VAL A 311 0.45 -11.86 4.32
N MET A 312 -0.68 -11.19 4.53
CA MET A 312 -2.00 -11.76 4.32
C MET A 312 -2.72 -11.31 3.04
N GLU A 313 -2.18 -10.35 2.26
CA GLU A 313 -2.80 -9.96 0.98
C GLU A 313 -2.23 -10.71 -0.23
N ASP A 314 -1.10 -11.40 -0.05
CA ASP A 314 -0.47 -12.28 -1.04
C ASP A 314 -0.64 -13.74 -0.58
N LYS A 315 -1.35 -14.53 -1.38
CA LYS A 315 -1.71 -15.91 -1.01
C LYS A 315 -0.51 -16.79 -0.70
N LEU A 316 0.56 -16.69 -1.50
CA LEU A 316 1.74 -17.51 -1.26
C LEU A 316 2.56 -16.99 -0.07
N MET A 317 2.58 -15.67 0.17
CA MET A 317 3.19 -15.14 1.39
C MET A 317 2.49 -15.67 2.64
N ALA A 318 1.14 -15.66 2.66
CA ALA A 318 0.37 -16.23 3.78
C ALA A 318 0.68 -17.72 4.00
N GLN A 319 0.82 -18.49 2.92
CA GLN A 319 1.23 -19.89 3.01
C GLN A 319 2.65 -20.03 3.56
N ARG A 320 3.61 -19.26 3.08
CA ARG A 320 5.01 -19.30 3.55
C ARG A 320 5.16 -18.81 4.99
N TRP A 321 4.33 -17.87 5.40
CA TRP A 321 4.22 -17.48 6.80
C TRP A 321 3.75 -18.67 7.66
N ALA A 322 2.68 -19.36 7.28
CA ALA A 322 2.20 -20.55 7.98
C ALA A 322 3.25 -21.68 8.04
N GLU A 323 4.09 -21.80 7.01
CA GLU A 323 5.23 -22.74 6.98
C GLU A 323 6.43 -22.25 7.81
N SER A 324 6.38 -21.06 8.41
CA SER A 324 7.47 -20.45 9.19
C SER A 324 8.77 -20.28 8.41
N THR A 325 8.71 -20.07 7.10
CA THR A 325 9.90 -19.81 6.27
C THR A 325 10.48 -18.40 6.49
N TYR A 326 9.68 -17.49 7.05
CA TYR A 326 10.07 -16.15 7.44
C TYR A 326 9.23 -15.67 8.64
N ASN A 327 9.63 -14.58 9.27
CA ASN A 327 8.99 -13.98 10.44
C ASN A 327 9.10 -12.43 10.39
N ILE A 328 8.72 -11.74 11.46
CA ILE A 328 8.80 -10.27 11.57
C ILE A 328 10.25 -9.78 11.36
N ASP A 329 11.24 -10.45 11.96
CA ASP A 329 12.65 -10.04 11.83
C ASP A 329 13.13 -10.17 10.39
N SER A 330 12.69 -11.23 9.68
CA SER A 330 12.96 -11.38 8.25
C SER A 330 12.37 -10.22 7.44
N LEU A 331 11.12 -9.81 7.75
CA LEU A 331 10.46 -8.68 7.07
C LEU A 331 11.15 -7.35 7.38
N LEU A 332 11.61 -7.14 8.62
CA LEU A 332 12.43 -5.97 8.98
C LEU A 332 13.75 -5.96 8.21
N ALA A 333 14.41 -7.11 8.09
CA ALA A 333 15.62 -7.22 7.26
C ALA A 333 15.32 -6.92 5.77
N TYR A 334 14.22 -7.43 5.21
CA TYR A 334 13.81 -7.09 3.84
C TYR A 334 13.45 -5.62 3.73
N SER A 335 12.85 -5.02 4.76
CA SER A 335 12.51 -3.59 4.82
C SER A 335 13.74 -2.68 4.74
N ALA A 336 14.94 -3.16 5.03
CA ALA A 336 16.17 -2.41 4.77
C ALA A 336 16.38 -2.14 3.27
N VAL A 337 15.90 -3.02 2.39
CA VAL A 337 16.07 -2.94 0.92
C VAL A 337 14.76 -2.84 0.14
N CYS A 338 13.60 -3.09 0.75
CA CYS A 338 12.27 -2.98 0.13
C CYS A 338 11.61 -1.60 0.40
N GLY A 339 10.33 -1.44 0.04
CA GLY A 339 9.66 -0.13 0.01
C GLY A 339 8.60 0.11 1.08
N THR A 340 8.09 -0.91 1.80
CA THR A 340 6.85 -0.74 2.58
C THR A 340 6.91 -1.05 4.06
N GLY A 341 7.82 -1.87 4.56
CA GLY A 341 7.87 -2.22 5.98
C GLY A 341 7.09 -3.49 6.32
N LEU A 342 6.39 -3.47 7.45
CA LEU A 342 5.56 -4.57 7.96
C LEU A 342 4.11 -4.38 7.50
N ASP A 343 3.57 -5.31 6.74
CA ASP A 343 2.22 -5.16 6.22
C ASP A 343 1.37 -6.40 6.46
N THR A 344 0.16 -6.20 7.00
CA THR A 344 -0.83 -7.23 7.38
C THR A 344 -0.23 -8.33 8.26
N ILE A 345 0.38 -7.94 9.39
CA ILE A 345 1.08 -8.85 10.30
C ILE A 345 0.10 -9.42 11.33
N PRO A 346 -0.22 -10.73 11.28
CA PRO A 346 -1.08 -11.36 12.26
C PRO A 346 -0.34 -11.53 13.60
N LEU A 347 -0.92 -11.00 14.68
CA LEU A 347 -0.35 -11.07 16.02
C LEU A 347 -1.26 -11.87 16.98
N PRO A 348 -0.69 -12.52 18.02
CA PRO A 348 -1.50 -13.15 19.06
C PRO A 348 -2.37 -12.11 19.79
N GLY A 349 -3.56 -12.51 20.20
CA GLY A 349 -4.52 -11.61 20.85
C GLY A 349 -4.05 -11.10 22.23
N ASN A 350 -3.12 -11.78 22.87
CA ASN A 350 -2.51 -11.36 24.13
C ASN A 350 -1.25 -10.48 23.96
N VAL A 351 -0.93 -10.04 22.73
CA VAL A 351 0.17 -9.10 22.52
C VAL A 351 -0.01 -7.87 23.39
N SER A 352 1.03 -7.46 24.12
CA SER A 352 0.97 -6.27 24.95
C SER A 352 1.21 -4.98 24.14
N ILE A 353 0.79 -3.84 24.71
CA ILE A 353 1.06 -2.52 24.15
C ILE A 353 2.57 -2.32 23.99
N GLU A 354 3.36 -2.67 25.01
CA GLU A 354 4.81 -2.53 25.01
C GLU A 354 5.49 -3.42 23.95
N GLN A 355 4.91 -4.59 23.63
CA GLN A 355 5.42 -5.41 22.52
C GLN A 355 5.16 -4.74 21.17
N MET A 356 3.97 -4.18 20.98
CA MET A 356 3.66 -3.42 19.75
C MET A 356 4.49 -2.14 19.66
N ASP A 357 4.71 -1.41 20.77
CA ASP A 357 5.59 -0.24 20.81
C ASP A 357 7.00 -0.57 20.32
N ARG A 358 7.55 -1.73 20.72
CA ARG A 358 8.86 -2.18 20.22
C ARG A 358 8.85 -2.44 18.73
N ILE A 359 7.83 -3.13 18.20
CA ILE A 359 7.72 -3.41 16.75
C ILE A 359 7.61 -2.10 15.96
N TYR A 360 6.76 -1.16 16.39
CA TYR A 360 6.65 0.16 15.75
C TYR A 360 7.96 0.96 15.86
N GLY A 361 8.63 0.88 17.02
CA GLY A 361 9.93 1.49 17.25
C GLY A 361 11.02 0.98 16.30
N ASP A 362 11.05 -0.33 16.03
CA ASP A 362 11.99 -0.94 15.08
C ASP A 362 11.73 -0.46 13.65
N VAL A 363 10.45 -0.38 13.23
CA VAL A 363 10.08 0.16 11.91
C VAL A 363 10.47 1.64 11.80
N ALA A 364 10.20 2.44 12.84
CA ALA A 364 10.55 3.86 12.87
C ALA A 364 12.08 4.06 12.84
N SER A 365 12.82 3.26 13.60
CA SER A 365 14.30 3.29 13.64
C SER A 365 14.91 2.94 12.29
N LEU A 366 14.36 1.92 11.61
CA LEU A 366 14.82 1.51 10.28
C LEU A 366 14.50 2.58 9.24
N ALA A 367 13.28 3.15 9.28
CA ALA A 367 12.85 4.19 8.36
C ALA A 367 13.70 5.46 8.47
N THR A 368 13.95 5.94 9.70
CA THR A 368 14.77 7.13 9.97
C THR A 368 16.23 6.90 9.59
N LYS A 369 16.79 5.73 9.93
CA LYS A 369 18.18 5.37 9.58
C LYS A 369 18.44 5.46 8.08
N TRP A 370 17.51 5.00 7.26
CA TRP A 370 17.67 4.93 5.81
C TRP A 370 16.95 6.05 5.05
N ASN A 371 16.33 6.98 5.77
CA ASN A 371 15.51 8.07 5.20
C ASN A 371 14.57 7.55 4.10
N LYS A 372 13.78 6.53 4.45
CA LYS A 372 12.91 5.85 3.49
C LYS A 372 11.52 5.62 4.07
N PRO A 373 10.44 5.69 3.23
CA PRO A 373 9.09 5.43 3.68
C PRO A 373 8.93 3.95 4.09
N LEU A 374 8.43 3.73 5.29
CA LEU A 374 7.96 2.44 5.78
C LEU A 374 6.61 2.62 6.46
N SER A 375 5.87 1.53 6.61
CA SER A 375 4.64 1.46 7.41
C SER A 375 4.59 0.16 8.21
N ALA A 376 3.72 0.14 9.21
CA ALA A 376 3.43 -1.08 9.96
C ALA A 376 1.91 -1.21 10.17
N ARG A 377 1.34 -2.29 9.63
CA ARG A 377 -0.06 -2.69 9.80
C ARG A 377 -0.08 -3.97 10.63
N LEU A 378 -0.25 -3.78 11.96
CA LEU A 378 -0.28 -4.87 12.92
C LEU A 378 -1.73 -5.29 13.17
N GLN A 379 -1.98 -6.59 13.21
CA GLN A 379 -3.33 -7.15 13.33
C GLN A 379 -3.39 -8.16 14.50
N PRO A 380 -3.50 -7.69 15.76
CA PRO A 380 -3.77 -8.57 16.90
C PRO A 380 -5.13 -9.24 16.73
N ILE A 381 -5.25 -10.54 17.02
CA ILE A 381 -6.50 -11.28 16.86
C ILE A 381 -6.96 -11.79 18.21
N PRO A 382 -7.99 -11.17 18.83
CA PRO A 382 -8.45 -11.52 20.16
C PRO A 382 -8.78 -13.01 20.29
N ASN A 383 -8.47 -13.60 21.45
CA ASN A 383 -8.69 -15.02 21.79
C ASN A 383 -7.90 -16.02 20.93
N LYS A 384 -6.99 -15.56 20.08
CA LYS A 384 -6.07 -16.42 19.32
C LYS A 384 -4.68 -16.39 19.95
N LYS A 385 -3.99 -17.50 19.93
CA LYS A 385 -2.63 -17.71 20.43
C LYS A 385 -1.70 -18.22 19.33
N PRO A 386 -0.39 -18.22 19.56
CA PRO A 386 0.55 -18.83 18.61
C PRO A 386 0.16 -20.27 18.24
N GLY A 387 0.18 -20.57 16.95
CA GLY A 387 -0.25 -21.83 16.36
C GLY A 387 -1.71 -21.85 15.88
N ASP A 388 -2.55 -20.91 16.34
CA ASP A 388 -3.93 -20.81 15.84
C ASP A 388 -3.96 -20.18 14.43
N GLN A 389 -5.03 -20.46 13.69
CA GLN A 389 -5.30 -19.80 12.40
C GLN A 389 -6.02 -18.48 12.62
N THR A 390 -5.67 -17.47 11.80
CA THR A 390 -6.49 -16.26 11.68
C THR A 390 -7.86 -16.62 11.11
N ASP A 391 -8.87 -15.74 11.29
CA ASP A 391 -10.24 -16.00 10.86
C ASP A 391 -10.92 -14.77 10.25
N PHE A 392 -10.12 -13.93 9.56
CA PHE A 392 -10.64 -12.80 8.79
C PHE A 392 -11.63 -13.25 7.73
N GLN A 393 -12.65 -12.44 7.48
CA GLN A 393 -13.64 -12.65 6.42
C GLN A 393 -13.52 -11.62 5.29
N ASP A 394 -12.47 -10.81 5.31
CA ASP A 394 -12.20 -9.85 4.26
C ASP A 394 -11.75 -10.57 2.97
N PRO A 395 -12.31 -10.24 1.80
CA PRO A 395 -11.97 -10.89 0.54
C PRO A 395 -10.51 -10.64 0.08
N TYR A 396 -9.84 -9.67 0.67
CA TYR A 396 -8.44 -9.35 0.38
C TYR A 396 -7.44 -10.00 1.32
N LEU A 397 -7.91 -10.68 2.40
CA LEU A 397 -7.03 -11.32 3.38
C LEU A 397 -7.07 -12.84 3.28
N PHE A 398 -5.90 -13.45 3.17
CA PHE A 398 -5.70 -14.90 3.25
C PHE A 398 -5.34 -15.30 4.68
N ASN A 399 -6.16 -16.14 5.27
CA ASN A 399 -5.93 -16.61 6.63
C ASN A 399 -4.66 -17.45 6.71
N THR A 400 -3.91 -17.25 7.81
CA THR A 400 -2.61 -17.88 8.05
C THR A 400 -2.41 -18.18 9.53
N THR A 401 -1.29 -18.79 9.89
CA THR A 401 -0.95 -19.14 11.26
C THR A 401 -0.40 -17.95 12.03
N ILE A 402 -0.81 -17.79 13.28
CA ILE A 402 -0.27 -16.77 14.20
C ILE A 402 1.06 -17.28 14.76
N HIS A 403 2.12 -16.48 14.61
CA HIS A 403 3.44 -16.80 15.14
C HIS A 403 3.61 -16.33 16.59
N PRO A 404 4.47 -17.00 17.38
CA PRO A 404 4.89 -16.45 18.66
C PRO A 404 5.70 -15.17 18.44
N LEU A 405 5.57 -14.23 19.38
CA LEU A 405 6.46 -13.08 19.48
C LEU A 405 7.58 -13.42 20.46
N PRO A 406 8.83 -13.07 20.16
CA PRO A 406 9.96 -13.26 21.09
C PRO A 406 9.88 -12.38 22.32
#